data_93854871f08edffc4127a8ef6279546d
#
_entry.id   93854871f08edffc4127a8ef6279546d
#
_cell.length_a   1.000
_cell.length_b   1.000
_cell.length_c   1.000
_cell.angle_alpha   90.00
_cell.angle_beta   90.00
_cell.angle_gamma   90.00
#
_symmetry.space_group_name_H-M   'P 1'
#
loop_
_entity.id
_entity.type
_entity.pdbx_description
1 polymer ?
#
loop_
_entity_poly.entity_id
_entity_poly.type
_entity_poly.pdbx_seq_one_letter_code
_entity_poly.pdbx_strand_id
1 'polypeptide(L)'
;QVYANPIAYSTDQHGRTYVNSKSGFLISVQPSRSTSRGSVNIQSPNVKVSPLINANSLNTKDDQLMAIKAGRMIQQIANTKAIKSVTKKAFDVNFMNLDDEGLLNSFREFASTVYHPCCTCRMGRSINNSVINNKLQIHGLKNIRVVDASSFPNITSGNINAPTMMLAYRAAEIILEDNF
;
A
#
# COMPACT_ATOMS: atom_id res chain seq x y z
N GLN A 1 4.12 7.04 -6.41
CA GLN A 1 4.77 6.13 -7.36
C GLN A 1 3.85 5.91 -8.54
N VAL A 2 4.39 5.97 -9.77
CA VAL A 2 3.64 5.75 -11.01
C VAL A 2 4.18 4.49 -11.67
N TYR A 3 3.28 3.65 -12.17
CA TYR A 3 3.61 2.43 -12.90
C TYR A 3 3.05 2.51 -14.31
N ALA A 4 3.81 2.04 -15.28
CA ALA A 4 3.36 1.81 -16.64
C ALA A 4 3.47 0.31 -16.94
N ASN A 5 2.33 -0.34 -17.14
CA ASN A 5 2.29 -1.76 -17.48
C ASN A 5 1.97 -1.91 -18.97
N PRO A 6 2.80 -2.62 -19.76
CA PRO A 6 2.60 -2.77 -21.19
C PRO A 6 1.43 -3.70 -21.54
N ILE A 7 0.69 -4.16 -20.55
CA ILE A 7 -0.48 -5.04 -20.68
C ILE A 7 -1.64 -4.40 -19.94
N ALA A 8 -2.80 -4.30 -20.59
CA ALA A 8 -4.03 -3.91 -19.95
C ALA A 8 -4.72 -5.11 -19.31
N TYR A 9 -5.09 -4.97 -18.05
CA TYR A 9 -5.85 -5.98 -17.30
C TYR A 9 -6.99 -5.32 -16.53
N SER A 10 -7.97 -6.11 -16.15
CA SER A 10 -9.09 -5.70 -15.31
C SER A 10 -9.21 -6.69 -14.16
N THR A 11 -9.77 -6.21 -13.04
CA THR A 11 -10.06 -7.05 -11.88
C THR A 11 -11.58 -7.09 -11.68
N ASP A 12 -12.14 -8.28 -11.55
CA ASP A 12 -13.57 -8.45 -11.31
C ASP A 12 -13.94 -8.17 -9.84
N GLN A 13 -15.23 -8.21 -9.55
CA GLN A 13 -15.78 -7.99 -8.19
C GLN A 13 -15.32 -9.03 -7.15
N HIS A 14 -14.75 -10.16 -7.59
CA HIS A 14 -14.20 -11.22 -6.74
C HIS A 14 -12.69 -11.11 -6.58
N GLY A 15 -12.07 -10.04 -7.08
CA GLY A 15 -10.62 -9.82 -7.02
C GLY A 15 -9.81 -10.64 -8.04
N ARG A 16 -10.45 -11.29 -9.03
CA ARG A 16 -9.75 -12.04 -10.06
C ARG A 16 -9.29 -11.10 -11.17
N THR A 17 -7.99 -11.16 -11.46
CA THR A 17 -7.37 -10.34 -12.51
C THR A 17 -7.30 -11.14 -13.81
N TYR A 18 -7.68 -10.53 -14.91
CA TYR A 18 -7.60 -11.08 -16.26
C TYR A 18 -7.08 -10.04 -17.25
N VAL A 19 -6.30 -10.53 -18.24
CA VAL A 19 -5.77 -9.68 -19.30
C VAL A 19 -6.91 -9.32 -20.27
N ASN A 20 -6.98 -8.05 -20.65
CA ASN A 20 -7.95 -7.61 -21.64
C ASN A 20 -7.66 -8.21 -23.02
N SER A 21 -8.72 -8.59 -23.73
CA SER A 21 -8.62 -9.13 -25.10
C SER A 21 -8.14 -8.11 -26.12
N LYS A 22 -8.20 -6.82 -25.82
CA LYS A 22 -7.71 -5.73 -26.67
C LYS A 22 -6.31 -5.33 -26.24
N SER A 23 -5.43 -5.11 -27.23
CA SER A 23 -4.10 -4.54 -26.98
C SER A 23 -4.21 -3.19 -26.30
N GLY A 24 -3.42 -3.00 -25.24
CA GLY A 24 -3.41 -1.76 -24.47
C GLY A 24 -2.35 -1.79 -23.39
N PHE A 25 -2.19 -0.69 -22.72
CA PHE A 25 -1.34 -0.52 -21.55
C PHE A 25 -2.11 0.13 -20.40
N LEU A 26 -1.60 -0.02 -19.20
CA LEU A 26 -2.18 0.57 -18.00
C LEU A 26 -1.19 1.55 -17.37
N ILE A 27 -1.68 2.73 -17.01
CA ILE A 27 -0.96 3.65 -16.11
C ILE A 27 -1.67 3.62 -14.77
N SER A 28 -0.97 3.24 -13.73
CA SER A 28 -1.48 3.21 -12.37
C SER A 28 -0.63 4.06 -11.44
N VAL A 29 -1.22 4.50 -10.35
CA VAL A 29 -0.57 5.35 -9.36
C VAL A 29 -0.84 4.82 -7.95
N GLN A 30 0.17 4.88 -7.13
CA GLN A 30 0.12 4.47 -5.73
C GLN A 30 0.66 5.60 -4.85
N PRO A 31 -0.13 6.13 -3.92
CA PRO A 31 0.38 6.98 -2.84
C PRO A 31 1.38 6.21 -1.98
N SER A 32 2.55 6.81 -1.72
CA SER A 32 3.66 6.11 -1.05
C SER A 32 3.82 6.45 0.43
N ARG A 33 3.03 7.33 1.00
CA ARG A 33 3.12 7.73 2.42
C ARG A 33 1.75 7.97 2.99
N SER A 34 0.93 6.92 3.03
CA SER A 34 -0.42 7.00 3.58
C SER A 34 -0.40 7.39 5.06
N THR A 35 -1.29 8.29 5.42
CA THR A 35 -1.55 8.73 6.80
C THR A 35 -2.72 8.03 7.45
N SER A 36 -3.61 7.42 6.67
CA SER A 36 -4.70 6.57 7.17
C SER A 36 -4.17 5.38 7.95
N ARG A 37 -4.88 5.00 9.00
CA ARG A 37 -4.52 3.85 9.85
C ARG A 37 -5.69 2.91 9.98
N GLY A 38 -5.41 1.64 9.81
CA GLY A 38 -6.33 0.54 10.02
C GLY A 38 -6.01 -0.26 11.29
N SER A 39 -6.66 -1.40 11.42
CA SER A 39 -6.45 -2.31 12.55
C SER A 39 -6.57 -3.76 12.13
N VAL A 40 -5.87 -4.63 12.88
CA VAL A 40 -6.01 -6.08 12.81
C VAL A 40 -6.27 -6.55 14.25
N ASN A 41 -7.43 -7.15 14.49
CA ASN A 41 -7.86 -7.56 15.83
C ASN A 41 -8.23 -9.04 15.85
N ILE A 42 -7.81 -9.74 16.90
CA ILE A 42 -8.27 -11.09 17.20
C ILE A 42 -9.73 -11.00 17.65
N GLN A 43 -10.59 -11.83 17.06
CA GLN A 43 -12.01 -11.89 17.41
C GLN A 43 -12.44 -13.23 18.05
N SER A 44 -11.53 -14.19 18.20
CA SER A 44 -11.80 -15.49 18.80
C SER A 44 -10.52 -16.11 19.33
N PRO A 45 -10.56 -16.89 20.43
CA PRO A 45 -9.45 -17.74 20.85
C PRO A 45 -9.21 -18.91 19.89
N ASN A 46 -10.16 -19.24 19.02
CA ASN A 46 -9.99 -20.27 18.01
C ASN A 46 -9.14 -19.77 16.85
N VAL A 47 -7.95 -20.32 16.67
CA VAL A 47 -6.98 -19.96 15.63
C VAL A 47 -7.51 -20.11 14.19
N LYS A 48 -8.56 -20.90 13.98
CA LYS A 48 -9.19 -21.07 12.67
C LYS A 48 -10.11 -19.91 12.28
N VAL A 49 -10.46 -19.04 13.23
CA VAL A 49 -11.25 -17.85 12.97
C VAL A 49 -10.30 -16.73 12.51
N SER A 50 -10.53 -16.24 11.31
CA SER A 50 -9.72 -15.14 10.74
C SER A 50 -9.79 -13.88 11.61
N PRO A 51 -8.73 -13.08 11.71
CA PRO A 51 -8.78 -11.81 12.41
C PRO A 51 -9.75 -10.83 11.72
N LEU A 52 -10.25 -9.87 12.49
CA LEU A 52 -10.97 -8.73 11.96
C LEU A 52 -9.95 -7.73 11.39
N ILE A 53 -10.00 -7.53 10.08
CA ILE A 53 -9.10 -6.62 9.36
C ILE A 53 -9.90 -5.41 8.90
N ASN A 54 -9.51 -4.22 9.34
CA ASN A 54 -10.03 -2.95 8.86
C ASN A 54 -8.89 -2.13 8.26
N ALA A 55 -8.81 -2.06 6.94
CA ALA A 55 -7.77 -1.28 6.25
C ALA A 55 -7.93 0.23 6.44
N ASN A 56 -9.18 0.72 6.57
CA ASN A 56 -9.52 2.13 6.78
C ASN A 56 -8.84 3.09 5.80
N SER A 57 -8.75 2.68 4.54
CA SER A 57 -8.08 3.45 3.48
C SER A 57 -8.80 4.77 3.19
N LEU A 58 -8.04 5.80 2.78
CA LEU A 58 -8.56 7.15 2.43
C LEU A 58 -9.36 7.82 3.56
N ASN A 59 -9.09 7.47 4.82
CA ASN A 59 -9.80 8.04 5.96
C ASN A 59 -9.34 9.47 6.30
N THR A 60 -8.10 9.83 5.97
CA THR A 60 -7.56 11.17 6.23
C THR A 60 -7.72 12.09 5.00
N LYS A 61 -7.85 13.39 5.26
CA LYS A 61 -7.88 14.40 4.20
C LYS A 61 -6.61 14.40 3.36
N ASP A 62 -5.45 14.15 3.97
CA ASP A 62 -4.17 14.11 3.26
C ASP A 62 -4.14 12.99 2.23
N ASP A 63 -4.63 11.79 2.59
CA ASP A 63 -4.70 10.67 1.67
C ASP A 63 -5.72 10.90 0.55
N GLN A 64 -6.86 11.53 0.86
CA GLN A 64 -7.86 11.91 -0.13
C GLN A 64 -7.30 12.93 -1.13
N LEU A 65 -6.63 13.98 -0.65
CA LEU A 65 -5.95 14.96 -1.51
C LEU A 65 -4.83 14.33 -2.34
N MET A 66 -4.10 13.37 -1.78
CA MET A 66 -3.07 12.65 -2.50
C MET A 66 -3.67 11.79 -3.63
N ALA A 67 -4.80 11.12 -3.38
CA ALA A 67 -5.52 10.36 -4.40
C ALA A 67 -5.99 11.26 -5.56
N ILE A 68 -6.56 12.43 -5.24
CA ILE A 68 -6.95 13.43 -6.25
C ILE A 68 -5.75 13.86 -7.08
N LYS A 69 -4.65 14.27 -6.43
CA LYS A 69 -3.42 14.69 -7.13
C LYS A 69 -2.86 13.58 -8.02
N ALA A 70 -2.93 12.34 -7.55
CA ALA A 70 -2.51 11.17 -8.31
C ALA A 70 -3.39 10.96 -9.56
N GLY A 71 -4.71 11.10 -9.43
CA GLY A 71 -5.63 11.06 -10.57
C GLY A 71 -5.36 12.17 -11.57
N ARG A 72 -5.14 13.41 -11.12
CA ARG A 72 -4.75 14.54 -11.97
C ARG A 72 -3.44 14.27 -12.72
N MET A 73 -2.47 13.64 -12.06
CA MET A 73 -1.21 13.26 -12.71
C MET A 73 -1.44 12.26 -13.84
N ILE A 74 -2.29 11.25 -13.64
CA ILE A 74 -2.64 10.29 -14.71
C ILE A 74 -3.29 11.03 -15.88
N GLN A 75 -4.25 11.93 -15.63
CA GLN A 75 -4.90 12.73 -16.67
C GLN A 75 -3.86 13.56 -17.44
N GLN A 76 -2.89 14.19 -16.76
CA GLN A 76 -1.81 14.97 -17.39
C GLN A 76 -0.93 14.08 -18.26
N ILE A 77 -0.46 12.93 -17.75
CA ILE A 77 0.37 11.98 -18.49
C ILE A 77 -0.36 11.49 -19.75
N ALA A 78 -1.61 11.06 -19.61
CA ALA A 78 -2.43 10.57 -20.71
C ALA A 78 -2.68 11.64 -21.79
N ASN A 79 -2.68 12.92 -21.41
CA ASN A 79 -2.87 14.05 -22.32
C ASN A 79 -1.58 14.52 -23.04
N THR A 80 -0.41 13.95 -22.71
CA THR A 80 0.83 14.31 -23.40
C THR A 80 0.81 13.88 -24.87
N LYS A 81 1.54 14.61 -25.73
CA LYS A 81 1.68 14.26 -27.14
C LYS A 81 2.24 12.84 -27.34
N ALA A 82 3.21 12.44 -26.49
CA ALA A 82 3.84 11.13 -26.56
C ALA A 82 2.82 10.00 -26.31
N ILE A 83 2.00 10.08 -25.28
CA ILE A 83 0.98 9.06 -25.00
C ILE A 83 -0.13 9.09 -26.05
N LYS A 84 -0.59 10.27 -26.45
CA LYS A 84 -1.62 10.40 -27.51
C LYS A 84 -1.17 9.82 -28.85
N SER A 85 0.11 9.89 -29.20
CA SER A 85 0.62 9.34 -30.48
C SER A 85 0.55 7.80 -30.55
N VAL A 86 0.54 7.11 -29.41
CA VAL A 86 0.49 5.64 -29.34
C VAL A 86 -0.86 5.11 -28.83
N THR A 87 -1.80 5.99 -28.48
CA THR A 87 -3.10 5.63 -27.92
C THR A 87 -4.22 5.98 -28.89
N LYS A 88 -5.04 4.99 -29.25
CA LYS A 88 -6.24 5.23 -30.09
C LYS A 88 -7.40 5.78 -29.26
N LYS A 89 -7.63 5.21 -28.06
CA LYS A 89 -8.65 5.67 -27.10
C LYS A 89 -8.34 5.15 -25.70
N ALA A 90 -8.84 5.82 -24.67
CA ALA A 90 -8.84 5.30 -23.32
C ALA A 90 -9.87 4.17 -23.18
N PHE A 91 -9.59 3.17 -22.34
CA PHE A 91 -10.58 2.15 -21.97
C PHE A 91 -11.71 2.76 -21.14
N ASP A 92 -11.36 3.64 -20.20
CA ASP A 92 -12.30 4.46 -19.46
C ASP A 92 -12.16 5.92 -19.92
N VAL A 93 -13.05 6.33 -20.81
CA VAL A 93 -13.09 7.71 -21.32
C VAL A 93 -13.60 8.70 -20.28
N ASN A 94 -14.39 8.24 -19.31
CA ASN A 94 -14.98 9.11 -18.29
C ASN A 94 -13.92 9.58 -17.32
N PHE A 95 -12.96 8.72 -16.94
CA PHE A 95 -11.86 9.07 -16.03
C PHE A 95 -11.12 10.35 -16.46
N MET A 96 -10.95 10.56 -17.77
CA MET A 96 -10.22 11.70 -18.30
C MET A 96 -10.90 13.06 -18.06
N ASN A 97 -12.18 13.04 -17.74
CA ASN A 97 -13.01 14.25 -17.56
C ASN A 97 -13.50 14.41 -16.11
N LEU A 98 -13.11 13.50 -15.18
CA LEU A 98 -13.51 13.60 -13.79
C LEU A 98 -12.92 14.86 -13.14
N ASP A 99 -13.74 15.53 -12.34
CA ASP A 99 -13.32 16.55 -11.39
C ASP A 99 -12.68 15.92 -10.14
N ASP A 100 -12.38 16.70 -9.14
CA ASP A 100 -11.70 16.23 -7.92
C ASP A 100 -12.58 15.26 -7.12
N GLU A 101 -13.87 15.49 -7.04
CA GLU A 101 -14.81 14.59 -6.37
C GLU A 101 -14.95 13.27 -7.14
N GLY A 102 -15.09 13.35 -8.44
CA GLY A 102 -15.15 12.18 -9.32
C GLY A 102 -13.88 11.34 -9.25
N LEU A 103 -12.69 11.98 -9.23
CA LEU A 103 -11.43 11.28 -9.03
C LEU A 103 -11.36 10.56 -7.69
N LEU A 104 -11.74 11.22 -6.60
CA LEU A 104 -11.76 10.59 -5.28
C LEU A 104 -12.73 9.41 -5.22
N ASN A 105 -13.91 9.54 -5.81
CA ASN A 105 -14.90 8.45 -5.87
C ASN A 105 -14.39 7.30 -6.74
N SER A 106 -13.71 7.58 -7.86
CA SER A 106 -13.05 6.56 -8.67
C SER A 106 -12.00 5.78 -7.86
N PHE A 107 -11.20 6.46 -7.04
CA PHE A 107 -10.28 5.76 -6.13
C PHE A 107 -11.00 4.88 -5.11
N ARG A 108 -12.10 5.33 -4.53
CA ARG A 108 -12.89 4.54 -3.56
C ARG A 108 -13.49 3.28 -4.18
N GLU A 109 -13.90 3.36 -5.44
CA GLU A 109 -14.56 2.26 -6.14
C GLU A 109 -13.58 1.27 -6.75
N PHE A 110 -12.51 1.76 -7.39
CA PHE A 110 -11.65 0.93 -8.23
C PHE A 110 -10.24 0.69 -7.67
N ALA A 111 -9.80 1.42 -6.64
CA ALA A 111 -8.49 1.16 -6.06
C ALA A 111 -8.48 -0.17 -5.30
N SER A 112 -7.40 -0.90 -5.46
CA SER A 112 -7.16 -2.16 -4.77
C SER A 112 -5.83 -2.15 -4.03
N THR A 113 -5.61 -3.16 -3.22
CA THR A 113 -4.32 -3.33 -2.54
C THR A 113 -3.22 -3.67 -3.54
N VAL A 114 -2.02 -3.15 -3.29
CA VAL A 114 -0.77 -3.58 -3.97
C VAL A 114 0.03 -4.56 -3.09
N TYR A 115 -0.63 -5.17 -2.11
CA TYR A 115 -0.09 -6.22 -1.25
C TYR A 115 1.11 -5.79 -0.41
N HIS A 116 1.08 -4.55 0.09
CA HIS A 116 2.11 -4.00 0.97
C HIS A 116 1.58 -3.61 2.37
N PRO A 117 0.82 -4.49 3.07
CA PRO A 117 0.42 -4.22 4.44
C PRO A 117 1.66 -4.18 5.35
N CYS A 118 1.67 -3.24 6.30
CA CYS A 118 2.78 -3.03 7.21
C CYS A 118 2.33 -2.32 8.49
N CYS A 119 3.24 -2.11 9.43
CA CYS A 119 3.08 -1.24 10.60
C CYS A 119 2.16 -1.76 11.71
N THR A 120 1.64 -2.98 11.66
CA THR A 120 0.74 -3.52 12.70
C THR A 120 1.48 -3.82 14.02
N CYS A 121 2.79 -4.07 13.98
CA CYS A 121 3.67 -4.22 15.15
C CYS A 121 4.75 -3.12 15.17
N ARG A 122 4.37 -1.89 14.81
CA ARG A 122 5.31 -0.80 14.57
C ARG A 122 6.30 -0.58 15.69
N MET A 123 7.55 -0.27 15.32
CA MET A 123 8.58 0.12 16.27
C MET A 123 8.39 1.55 16.77
N GLY A 124 8.85 1.81 18.00
CA GLY A 124 8.86 3.11 18.62
C GLY A 124 9.46 3.09 20.02
N ARG A 125 9.53 4.24 20.64
CA ARG A 125 10.16 4.41 21.95
C ARG A 125 9.27 4.06 23.14
N SER A 126 7.96 4.03 22.95
CA SER A 126 7.00 3.88 24.02
C SER A 126 5.95 2.81 23.74
N ILE A 127 5.67 1.97 24.72
CA ILE A 127 4.61 0.97 24.69
C ILE A 127 3.22 1.57 24.43
N ASN A 128 3.01 2.86 24.71
CA ASN A 128 1.72 3.52 24.50
C ASN A 128 1.39 3.73 23.02
N ASN A 129 2.40 3.73 22.12
CA ASN A 129 2.22 4.03 20.71
C ASN A 129 2.99 3.11 19.78
N SER A 130 3.62 2.06 20.31
CA SER A 130 4.38 1.08 19.54
C SER A 130 4.35 -0.29 20.18
N VAL A 131 4.61 -1.33 19.41
CA VAL A 131 4.64 -2.71 19.87
C VAL A 131 6.05 -3.14 20.22
N ILE A 132 7.04 -2.68 19.47
CA ILE A 132 8.44 -3.06 19.60
C ILE A 132 9.35 -1.84 19.74
N ASN A 133 10.52 -2.06 20.33
CA ASN A 133 11.58 -1.07 20.45
C ASN A 133 12.51 -1.07 19.20
N ASN A 134 13.58 -0.26 19.22
CA ASN A 134 14.56 -0.17 18.14
C ASN A 134 15.48 -1.42 17.99
N LYS A 135 15.44 -2.33 18.95
CA LYS A 135 16.06 -3.66 18.87
C LYS A 135 15.05 -4.74 18.41
N LEU A 136 13.88 -4.32 17.95
CA LEU A 136 12.79 -5.17 17.48
C LEU A 136 12.15 -6.06 18.57
N GLN A 137 12.46 -5.81 19.84
CA GLN A 137 11.94 -6.54 20.99
C GLN A 137 10.54 -6.00 21.34
N ILE A 138 9.61 -6.90 21.69
CA ILE A 138 8.26 -6.52 22.14
C ILE A 138 8.37 -5.84 23.51
N HIS A 139 7.74 -4.67 23.63
CA HIS A 139 7.70 -3.96 24.89
C HIS A 139 7.05 -4.80 25.99
N GLY A 140 7.70 -4.91 27.13
CA GLY A 140 7.19 -5.65 28.30
C GLY A 140 7.34 -7.17 28.25
N LEU A 141 7.85 -7.73 27.14
CA LEU A 141 8.14 -9.15 27.02
C LEU A 141 9.65 -9.40 26.87
N LYS A 142 10.10 -10.59 27.30
CA LYS A 142 11.49 -11.01 27.16
C LYS A 142 11.63 -12.04 26.03
N ASN A 143 12.76 -12.01 25.33
CA ASN A 143 13.15 -13.02 24.35
C ASN A 143 12.20 -13.18 23.16
N ILE A 144 11.43 -12.14 22.83
CA ILE A 144 10.52 -12.12 21.68
C ILE A 144 10.81 -10.88 20.86
N ARG A 145 10.94 -11.07 19.55
CA ARG A 145 11.12 -9.99 18.54
C ARG A 145 10.12 -10.14 17.40
N VAL A 146 9.83 -9.03 16.74
CA VAL A 146 9.08 -9.02 15.48
C VAL A 146 9.99 -8.47 14.39
N VAL A 147 10.21 -9.27 13.33
CA VAL A 147 11.18 -8.97 12.27
C VAL A 147 10.53 -9.20 10.90
N ASP A 148 9.59 -8.34 10.57
CA ASP A 148 8.91 -8.34 9.28
C ASP A 148 8.37 -6.93 8.96
N ALA A 149 7.61 -6.78 7.88
CA ALA A 149 7.05 -5.50 7.45
C ALA A 149 6.12 -4.85 8.50
N SER A 150 5.55 -5.61 9.43
CA SER A 150 4.72 -5.05 10.51
C SER A 150 5.51 -4.17 11.46
N SER A 151 6.84 -4.35 11.52
CA SER A 151 7.78 -3.60 12.35
C SER A 151 7.98 -2.15 11.92
N PHE A 152 7.68 -1.80 10.66
CA PHE A 152 7.87 -0.42 10.20
C PHE A 152 7.00 0.58 10.96
N PRO A 153 7.54 1.75 11.34
CA PRO A 153 6.75 2.81 11.98
C PRO A 153 5.76 3.46 11.00
N ASN A 154 6.11 3.50 9.71
CA ASN A 154 5.30 3.94 8.58
C ASN A 154 5.67 3.15 7.34
N ILE A 155 4.77 3.14 6.35
CA ILE A 155 5.09 2.59 5.03
C ILE A 155 6.24 3.37 4.39
N THR A 156 7.13 2.66 3.72
CA THR A 156 8.27 3.25 3.00
C THR A 156 7.82 3.99 1.74
N SER A 157 8.71 4.80 1.16
CA SER A 157 8.40 5.59 -0.06
C SER A 157 8.39 4.76 -1.36
N GLY A 158 8.22 3.46 -1.26
CA GLY A 158 8.19 2.52 -2.38
C GLY A 158 7.77 1.14 -1.89
N ASN A 159 7.89 0.15 -2.75
CA ASN A 159 7.58 -1.25 -2.45
C ASN A 159 8.39 -1.74 -1.24
N ILE A 160 7.73 -2.46 -0.33
CA ILE A 160 8.31 -2.80 0.98
C ILE A 160 9.23 -4.04 0.97
N ASN A 161 9.36 -4.76 -0.14
CA ASN A 161 10.15 -6.00 -0.17
C ASN A 161 11.63 -5.76 0.19
N ALA A 162 12.31 -4.88 -0.54
CA ALA A 162 13.72 -4.58 -0.28
C ALA A 162 13.96 -3.97 1.13
N PRO A 163 13.16 -3.00 1.61
CA PRO A 163 13.24 -2.55 3.00
C PRO A 163 13.04 -3.66 4.04
N THR A 164 12.13 -4.61 3.80
CA THR A 164 11.89 -5.74 4.71
C THR A 164 13.09 -6.68 4.76
N MET A 165 13.70 -6.98 3.62
CA MET A 165 14.94 -7.77 3.56
C MET A 165 16.09 -7.07 4.30
N MET A 166 16.24 -5.76 4.12
CA MET A 166 17.25 -4.97 4.83
C MET A 166 16.99 -4.96 6.35
N LEU A 167 15.73 -4.80 6.76
CA LEU A 167 15.35 -4.89 8.17
C LEU A 167 15.71 -6.26 8.76
N ALA A 168 15.41 -7.35 8.05
CA ALA A 168 15.72 -8.70 8.48
C ALA A 168 17.23 -8.94 8.60
N TYR A 169 18.01 -8.43 7.65
CA TYR A 169 19.47 -8.51 7.71
C TYR A 169 20.02 -7.78 8.96
N ARG A 170 19.58 -6.53 9.17
CA ARG A 170 20.02 -5.76 10.36
C ARG A 170 19.55 -6.39 11.67
N ALA A 171 18.36 -7.00 11.68
CA ALA A 171 17.86 -7.73 12.84
C ALA A 171 18.74 -8.92 13.21
N ALA A 172 19.22 -9.65 12.21
CA ALA A 172 20.14 -10.78 12.45
C ALA A 172 21.44 -10.29 13.14
N GLU A 173 22.02 -9.18 12.70
CA GLU A 173 23.20 -8.58 13.35
C GLU A 173 22.91 -8.22 14.83
N ILE A 174 21.77 -7.51 15.08
CA ILE A 174 21.37 -7.11 16.44
C ILE A 174 21.15 -8.36 17.33
N ILE A 175 20.57 -9.41 16.80
CA ILE A 175 20.34 -10.66 17.55
C ILE A 175 21.66 -11.34 17.91
N LEU A 176 22.63 -11.36 17.00
CA LEU A 176 23.95 -11.89 17.27
C LEU A 176 24.69 -11.05 18.32
N GLU A 177 24.69 -9.72 18.19
CA GLU A 177 25.31 -8.79 19.14
C GLU A 177 24.71 -8.93 20.57
N ASP A 178 23.41 -9.20 20.70
CA ASP A 178 22.73 -9.35 22.01
C ASP A 178 22.95 -10.72 22.66
N ASN A 179 23.44 -11.74 21.93
CA ASN A 179 23.57 -13.12 22.43
C ASN A 179 25.05 -13.60 22.53
N PHE A 180 25.98 -12.80 22.08
CA PHE A 180 27.44 -13.03 22.16
C PHE A 180 28.18 -11.82 22.72
#